data_ef6ea10bcf6a0d1410302849cc01061d
#
_entry.id   ef6ea10bcf6a0d1410302849cc01061d
#
_cell.length_a   1.000
_cell.length_b   1.000
_cell.length_c   1.000
_cell.angle_alpha   90.00
_cell.angle_beta   90.00
_cell.angle_gamma   90.00
#
_symmetry.space_group_name_H-M   'P 1'
#
loop_
_entity.id
_entity.type
_entity.pdbx_description
1 polymer ?
#
loop_
_entity_poly.entity_id
_entity_poly.type
_entity_poly.pdbx_seq_one_letter_code
_entity_poly.pdbx_strand_id
1 'polypeptide(L)'
;RLIVPYMIFFAFFSIYYFLTGKSDELQLDPFNPVFALWFLITLFFFHVILVIVRRFNPYKVLSVSIIISIGAGFSDNIDSYLSISRTIVFFPIFYLGYIFTKKHTAIFKNKKLIPVSIITFILFFIIYVIHPINADWLLGSSPYTSLENEGQSIF
;
A
#
# COMPACT_ATOMS: atom_id res chain seq x y z
N ARG A 1 16.22 -2.27 12.80
CA ARG A 1 16.82 -2.82 11.57
C ARG A 1 16.29 -2.19 10.29
N LEU A 2 15.03 -1.73 10.22
CA LEU A 2 14.44 -1.09 9.03
C LEU A 2 14.75 0.40 8.91
N ILE A 3 14.90 1.09 10.04
CA ILE A 3 15.14 2.54 10.07
C ILE A 3 16.54 2.89 9.50
N VAL A 4 17.55 2.10 9.81
CA VAL A 4 18.92 2.36 9.35
C VAL A 4 19.02 2.32 7.81
N PRO A 5 18.59 1.24 7.12
CA PRO A 5 18.60 1.25 5.66
C PRO A 5 17.70 2.35 5.08
N TYR A 6 16.56 2.66 5.72
CA TYR A 6 15.71 3.77 5.32
C TYR A 6 16.49 5.09 5.27
N MET A 7 17.16 5.47 6.35
CA MET A 7 17.92 6.72 6.44
C MET A 7 19.06 6.79 5.42
N ILE A 8 19.76 5.67 5.18
CA ILE A 8 20.84 5.59 4.18
C ILE A 8 20.28 5.84 2.77
N PHE A 9 19.22 5.12 2.40
CA PHE A 9 18.61 5.28 1.07
C PHE A 9 17.94 6.65 0.91
N PHE A 10 17.32 7.17 1.96
CA PHE A 10 16.75 8.53 1.95
C PHE A 10 17.82 9.58 1.62
N ALA A 11 18.94 9.57 2.34
CA ALA A 11 20.05 10.49 2.08
C ALA A 11 20.60 10.33 0.65
N PHE A 12 20.77 9.09 0.19
CA PHE A 12 21.23 8.79 -1.15
C PHE A 12 20.29 9.35 -2.24
N PHE A 13 18.99 9.09 -2.13
CA PHE A 13 18.01 9.56 -3.11
C PHE A 13 17.82 11.08 -3.05
N SER A 14 17.84 11.69 -1.86
CA SER A 14 17.76 13.16 -1.72
C SER A 14 18.92 13.86 -2.44
N ILE A 15 20.15 13.36 -2.25
CA ILE A 15 21.33 13.88 -2.94
C ILE A 15 21.23 13.63 -4.46
N TYR A 16 20.80 12.44 -4.87
CA TYR A 16 20.67 12.09 -6.28
C TYR A 16 19.65 12.99 -7.00
N TYR A 17 18.49 13.25 -6.42
CA TYR A 17 17.46 14.11 -7.02
C TYR A 17 17.90 15.57 -7.09
N PHE A 18 18.61 16.05 -6.07
CA PHE A 18 19.20 17.38 -6.08
C PHE A 18 20.25 17.53 -7.20
N LEU A 19 21.19 16.59 -7.32
CA LEU A 19 22.25 16.62 -8.33
C LEU A 19 21.73 16.45 -9.77
N THR A 20 20.62 15.74 -9.96
CA THR A 20 20.00 15.53 -11.29
C THR A 20 19.02 16.64 -11.69
N GLY A 21 18.84 17.67 -10.85
CA GLY A 21 17.91 18.77 -11.11
C GLY A 21 16.44 18.36 -11.11
N LYS A 22 16.11 17.22 -10.50
CA LYS A 22 14.72 16.74 -10.36
C LYS A 22 14.02 17.34 -9.15
N SER A 23 14.74 17.94 -8.22
CA SER A 23 14.22 18.76 -7.14
C SER A 23 15.06 20.01 -7.01
N ASP A 24 14.38 21.16 -6.86
CA ASP A 24 15.03 22.47 -6.73
C ASP A 24 15.72 22.63 -5.36
N GLU A 25 15.31 21.85 -4.37
CA GLU A 25 15.85 21.88 -3.01
C GLU A 25 16.23 20.47 -2.53
N LEU A 26 17.23 20.43 -1.64
CA LEU A 26 17.62 19.19 -0.97
C LEU A 26 16.50 18.77 0.00
N GLN A 27 15.86 17.65 -0.27
CA GLN A 27 14.79 17.17 0.57
C GLN A 27 15.36 16.61 1.88
N LEU A 28 15.15 17.35 2.97
CA LEU A 28 15.67 17.01 4.30
C LEU A 28 14.62 16.43 5.24
N ASP A 29 13.36 16.36 4.80
CA ASP A 29 12.28 15.81 5.61
C ASP A 29 12.18 14.28 5.44
N PRO A 30 12.69 13.48 6.40
CA PRO A 30 12.64 12.03 6.33
C PRO A 30 11.22 11.46 6.54
N PHE A 31 10.26 12.29 6.95
CA PHE A 31 8.87 11.89 7.14
C PHE A 31 8.05 11.98 5.84
N ASN A 32 8.60 12.64 4.81
CA ASN A 32 8.04 12.64 3.47
C ASN A 32 8.93 11.76 2.55
N PRO A 33 8.63 10.45 2.46
CA PRO A 33 9.52 9.51 1.81
C PRO A 33 9.62 9.74 0.30
N VAL A 34 10.85 9.87 -0.18
CA VAL A 34 11.17 10.01 -1.60
C VAL A 34 11.03 8.66 -2.28
N PHE A 35 10.42 8.64 -3.48
CA PHE A 35 10.30 7.46 -4.32
C PHE A 35 9.63 6.27 -3.58
N ALA A 36 10.14 5.06 -3.74
CA ALA A 36 9.59 3.84 -3.12
C ALA A 36 9.93 3.65 -1.63
N LEU A 37 10.61 4.61 -0.99
CA LEU A 37 11.03 4.50 0.42
C LEU A 37 9.85 4.50 1.40
N TRP A 38 8.67 4.99 0.97
CA TRP A 38 7.45 4.89 1.76
C TRP A 38 7.16 3.45 2.22
N PHE A 39 7.57 2.46 1.43
CA PHE A 39 7.36 1.05 1.76
C PHE A 39 8.13 0.62 3.02
N LEU A 40 9.35 1.14 3.23
CA LEU A 40 10.14 0.81 4.42
C LEU A 40 9.50 1.38 5.70
N ILE A 41 8.99 2.62 5.63
CA ILE A 41 8.26 3.23 6.74
C ILE A 41 6.97 2.44 7.03
N THR A 42 6.20 2.15 5.99
CA THR A 42 4.97 1.36 6.10
C THR A 42 5.25 -0.01 6.72
N LEU A 43 6.32 -0.69 6.30
CA LEU A 43 6.72 -1.98 6.85
C LEU A 43 7.11 -1.88 8.33
N PHE A 44 7.76 -0.79 8.74
CA PHE A 44 8.03 -0.54 10.15
C PHE A 44 6.73 -0.42 10.96
N PHE A 45 5.76 0.38 10.49
CA PHE A 45 4.46 0.52 11.15
C PHE A 45 3.69 -0.80 11.20
N PHE A 46 3.74 -1.62 10.15
CA PHE A 46 3.14 -2.96 10.15
C PHE A 46 3.66 -3.81 11.31
N HIS A 47 4.97 -3.81 11.55
CA HIS A 47 5.55 -4.56 12.65
C HIS A 47 5.13 -4.02 14.02
N VAL A 48 5.04 -2.69 14.17
CA VAL A 48 4.54 -2.06 15.41
C VAL A 48 3.09 -2.46 15.66
N ILE A 49 2.22 -2.31 14.67
CA ILE A 49 0.80 -2.69 14.77
C ILE A 49 0.67 -4.19 15.07
N LEU A 50 1.47 -5.04 14.41
CA LEU A 50 1.45 -6.48 14.61
C LEU A 50 1.75 -6.87 16.06
N VAL A 51 2.71 -6.20 16.73
CA VAL A 51 3.01 -6.44 18.15
C VAL A 51 1.78 -6.19 19.03
N ILE A 52 0.99 -5.17 18.70
CA ILE A 52 -0.21 -4.80 19.45
C ILE A 52 -1.33 -5.81 19.18
N VAL A 53 -1.59 -6.12 17.90
CA VAL A 53 -2.77 -6.92 17.50
C VAL A 53 -2.59 -8.43 17.64
N ARG A 54 -1.35 -8.93 17.79
CA ARG A 54 -1.06 -10.39 17.91
C ARG A 54 -1.77 -11.07 19.08
N ARG A 55 -2.25 -10.28 20.08
CA ARG A 55 -2.97 -10.79 21.25
C ARG A 55 -4.44 -11.06 20.99
N PHE A 56 -4.97 -10.54 19.88
CA PHE A 56 -6.38 -10.65 19.53
C PHE A 56 -6.63 -11.80 18.56
N ASN A 57 -7.90 -12.17 18.42
CA ASN A 57 -8.28 -13.20 17.46
C ASN A 57 -7.94 -12.75 16.03
N PRO A 58 -7.16 -13.56 15.25
CA PRO A 58 -6.63 -13.14 13.96
C PRO A 58 -7.74 -12.80 12.94
N TYR A 59 -8.84 -13.52 12.95
CA TYR A 59 -9.95 -13.25 12.01
C TYR A 59 -10.68 -11.95 12.34
N LYS A 60 -10.85 -11.62 13.62
CA LYS A 60 -11.42 -10.33 14.04
C LYS A 60 -10.52 -9.16 13.65
N VAL A 61 -9.21 -9.30 13.87
CA VAL A 61 -8.24 -8.27 13.48
C VAL A 61 -8.28 -8.06 11.97
N LEU A 62 -8.31 -9.13 11.18
CA LEU A 62 -8.40 -9.03 9.72
C LEU A 62 -9.69 -8.31 9.28
N SER A 63 -10.85 -8.70 9.81
CA SER A 63 -12.12 -8.06 9.46
C SER A 63 -12.15 -6.58 9.82
N VAL A 64 -11.69 -6.21 11.02
CA VAL A 64 -11.63 -4.82 11.47
C VAL A 64 -10.64 -4.03 10.60
N SER A 65 -9.47 -4.59 10.28
CA SER A 65 -8.48 -3.91 9.44
C SER A 65 -8.99 -3.66 8.02
N ILE A 66 -9.78 -4.57 7.45
CA ILE A 66 -10.43 -4.37 6.13
C ILE A 66 -11.44 -3.22 6.21
N ILE A 67 -12.29 -3.18 7.25
CA ILE A 67 -13.27 -2.09 7.41
C ILE A 67 -12.58 -0.73 7.55
N ILE A 68 -11.51 -0.66 8.36
CA ILE A 68 -10.74 0.56 8.55
C ILE A 68 -10.05 0.97 7.24
N SER A 69 -9.49 0.01 6.49
CA SER A 69 -8.84 0.26 5.20
C SER A 69 -9.81 0.86 4.18
N ILE A 70 -11.02 0.33 4.08
CA ILE A 70 -12.06 0.88 3.20
C ILE A 70 -12.44 2.29 3.67
N GLY A 71 -12.70 2.48 4.97
CA GLY A 71 -13.05 3.79 5.51
C GLY A 71 -11.96 4.85 5.30
N ALA A 72 -10.69 4.46 5.41
CA ALA A 72 -9.56 5.35 5.17
C ALA A 72 -9.48 5.83 3.71
N GLY A 73 -9.88 4.99 2.74
CA GLY A 73 -9.91 5.36 1.34
C GLY A 73 -10.93 6.46 0.99
N PHE A 74 -11.97 6.64 1.82
CA PHE A 74 -12.98 7.70 1.65
C PHE A 74 -12.67 8.97 2.45
N SER A 75 -11.59 9.03 3.20
CA SER A 75 -11.25 10.17 4.05
C SER A 75 -10.25 11.09 3.35
N ASP A 76 -10.66 12.32 3.10
CA ASP A 76 -9.80 13.38 2.52
C ASP A 76 -8.76 13.91 3.53
N ASN A 77 -8.97 13.62 4.83
CA ASN A 77 -8.13 14.14 5.90
C ASN A 77 -6.91 13.26 6.24
N ILE A 78 -6.80 12.05 5.64
CA ILE A 78 -5.68 11.17 5.89
C ILE A 78 -4.59 11.48 4.87
N ASP A 79 -3.68 12.34 5.28
CA ASP A 79 -2.58 12.82 4.45
C ASP A 79 -1.56 11.72 4.13
N SER A 80 -0.83 11.90 3.03
CA SER A 80 0.29 11.03 2.61
C SER A 80 1.51 11.14 3.53
N TYR A 81 1.49 12.10 4.47
CA TYR A 81 2.55 12.29 5.46
C TYR A 81 2.80 11.01 6.29
N LEU A 82 4.06 10.65 6.48
CA LEU A 82 4.48 9.39 7.11
C LEU A 82 3.92 8.11 6.45
N SER A 83 3.34 8.22 5.25
CA SER A 83 2.68 7.08 4.57
C SER A 83 1.58 6.41 5.42
N ILE A 84 0.91 7.16 6.30
CA ILE A 84 -0.11 6.63 7.22
C ILE A 84 -1.28 6.07 6.43
N SER A 85 -1.75 6.80 5.40
CA SER A 85 -2.82 6.33 4.51
C SER A 85 -2.46 4.96 3.91
N ARG A 86 -1.28 4.85 3.33
CA ARG A 86 -0.78 3.59 2.74
C ARG A 86 -0.62 2.49 3.78
N THR A 87 -0.19 2.83 5.00
CA THR A 87 -0.09 1.88 6.10
C THR A 87 -1.46 1.28 6.43
N ILE A 88 -2.50 2.09 6.52
CA ILE A 88 -3.85 1.63 6.83
C ILE A 88 -4.41 0.78 5.69
N VAL A 89 -4.25 1.23 4.44
CA VAL A 89 -4.80 0.55 3.25
C VAL A 89 -4.13 -0.80 3.01
N PHE A 90 -2.82 -0.91 3.17
CA PHE A 90 -2.09 -2.14 2.90
C PHE A 90 -1.95 -3.09 4.10
N PHE A 91 -2.26 -2.63 5.32
CA PHE A 91 -2.16 -3.47 6.52
C PHE A 91 -2.98 -4.77 6.45
N PRO A 92 -4.23 -4.81 5.94
CA PRO A 92 -4.98 -6.05 5.83
C PRO A 92 -4.28 -7.10 4.96
N ILE A 93 -3.66 -6.68 3.86
CA ILE A 93 -2.93 -7.57 2.94
C ILE A 93 -1.68 -8.13 3.62
N PHE A 94 -0.92 -7.28 4.30
CA PHE A 94 0.23 -7.69 5.10
C PHE A 94 -0.18 -8.68 6.20
N TYR A 95 -1.26 -8.37 6.94
CA TYR A 95 -1.76 -9.19 8.03
C TYR A 95 -2.31 -10.53 7.54
N LEU A 96 -2.96 -10.55 6.37
CA LEU A 96 -3.36 -11.78 5.71
C LEU A 96 -2.14 -12.68 5.45
N GLY A 97 -1.05 -12.12 4.94
CA GLY A 97 0.21 -12.86 4.77
C GLY A 97 0.78 -13.40 6.08
N TYR A 98 0.67 -12.63 7.17
CA TYR A 98 1.13 -13.06 8.49
C TYR A 98 0.35 -14.25 9.06
N ILE A 99 -0.98 -14.28 8.89
CA ILE A 99 -1.82 -15.40 9.35
C ILE A 99 -1.75 -16.62 8.42
N PHE A 100 -1.12 -16.47 7.25
CA PHE A 100 -0.98 -17.54 6.27
C PHE A 100 -0.02 -18.61 6.80
N THR A 101 -0.56 -19.82 7.02
CA THR A 101 0.20 -20.96 7.55
C THR A 101 0.51 -21.98 6.48
N LYS A 102 1.41 -22.96 6.79
CA LYS A 102 1.69 -24.10 5.89
C LYS A 102 0.43 -24.86 5.47
N LYS A 103 -0.62 -24.87 6.30
CA LYS A 103 -1.91 -25.49 6.00
C LYS A 103 -2.62 -24.75 4.86
N HIS A 104 -2.59 -23.42 4.85
CA HIS A 104 -3.18 -22.61 3.79
C HIS A 104 -2.38 -22.72 2.48
N THR A 105 -1.05 -22.75 2.57
CA THR A 105 -0.20 -22.95 1.36
C THR A 105 -0.43 -24.29 0.68
N ALA A 106 -0.91 -25.32 1.39
CA ALA A 106 -1.25 -26.60 0.78
C ALA A 106 -2.38 -26.46 -0.26
N ILE A 107 -3.28 -25.49 -0.10
CA ILE A 107 -4.37 -25.21 -1.06
C ILE A 107 -3.79 -24.79 -2.40
N PHE A 108 -2.72 -23.98 -2.43
CA PHE A 108 -2.09 -23.50 -3.66
C PHE A 108 -1.30 -24.58 -4.42
N LYS A 109 -1.02 -25.72 -3.79
CA LYS A 109 -0.41 -26.88 -4.48
C LYS A 109 -1.41 -27.60 -5.40
N ASN A 110 -2.70 -27.27 -5.31
CA ASN A 110 -3.70 -27.85 -6.18
C ASN A 110 -3.58 -27.27 -7.59
N LYS A 111 -3.15 -28.12 -8.53
CA LYS A 111 -2.96 -27.74 -9.95
C LYS A 111 -4.24 -27.18 -10.61
N LYS A 112 -5.43 -27.50 -10.08
CA LYS A 112 -6.70 -26.97 -10.57
C LYS A 112 -6.86 -25.46 -10.33
N LEU A 113 -6.09 -24.89 -9.39
CA LEU A 113 -6.13 -23.45 -9.12
C LEU A 113 -5.35 -22.62 -10.16
N ILE A 114 -4.41 -23.25 -10.88
CA ILE A 114 -3.61 -22.55 -11.90
C ILE A 114 -4.49 -21.93 -12.99
N PRO A 115 -5.37 -22.69 -13.68
CA PRO A 115 -6.23 -22.11 -14.71
C PRO A 115 -7.20 -21.05 -14.12
N VAL A 116 -7.71 -21.28 -12.90
CA VAL A 116 -8.59 -20.30 -12.24
C VAL A 116 -7.84 -18.98 -11.99
N SER A 117 -6.59 -19.04 -11.50
CA SER A 117 -5.76 -17.85 -11.29
C SER A 117 -5.49 -17.10 -12.59
N ILE A 118 -5.19 -17.83 -13.66
CA ILE A 118 -4.95 -17.23 -14.99
C ILE A 118 -6.21 -16.54 -15.51
N ILE A 119 -7.36 -17.20 -15.44
CA ILE A 119 -8.64 -16.63 -15.87
C ILE A 119 -8.97 -15.37 -15.04
N THR A 120 -8.80 -15.43 -13.72
CA THR A 120 -9.02 -14.28 -12.83
C THR A 120 -8.10 -13.12 -13.19
N PHE A 121 -6.81 -13.39 -13.42
CA PHE A 121 -5.85 -12.35 -13.83
C PHE A 121 -6.24 -11.70 -15.16
N ILE A 122 -6.59 -12.50 -16.18
CA ILE A 122 -7.04 -12.01 -17.48
C ILE A 122 -8.30 -11.16 -17.32
N LEU A 123 -9.26 -11.59 -16.50
CA LEU A 123 -10.50 -10.86 -16.26
C LEU A 123 -10.20 -9.47 -15.63
N PHE A 124 -9.37 -9.42 -14.60
CA PHE A 124 -8.97 -8.14 -13.99
C PHE A 124 -8.19 -7.25 -14.97
N PHE A 125 -7.34 -7.83 -15.80
CA PHE A 125 -6.63 -7.09 -16.84
C PHE A 125 -7.58 -6.48 -17.87
N ILE A 126 -8.58 -7.24 -18.33
CA ILE A 126 -9.62 -6.73 -19.26
C ILE A 126 -10.41 -5.59 -18.61
N ILE A 127 -10.84 -5.75 -17.34
CA ILE A 127 -11.55 -4.71 -16.60
C ILE A 127 -10.69 -3.44 -16.51
N TYR A 128 -9.40 -3.59 -16.21
CA TYR A 128 -8.47 -2.45 -16.13
C TYR A 128 -8.30 -1.74 -17.48
N VAL A 129 -8.26 -2.48 -18.60
CA VAL A 129 -8.14 -1.87 -19.95
C VAL A 129 -9.41 -1.12 -20.33
N ILE A 130 -10.60 -1.63 -19.94
CA ILE A 130 -11.89 -0.99 -20.24
C ILE A 130 -12.12 0.22 -19.31
N HIS A 131 -11.74 0.10 -18.04
CA HIS A 131 -11.91 1.13 -17.01
C HIS A 131 -10.53 1.37 -16.35
N PRO A 132 -9.69 2.22 -16.94
CA PRO A 132 -8.38 2.53 -16.36
C PRO A 132 -8.58 3.20 -14.99
N ILE A 133 -8.05 2.55 -13.97
CA ILE A 133 -8.08 3.04 -12.59
C ILE A 133 -6.81 3.86 -12.36
N ASN A 134 -6.94 5.03 -11.76
CA ASN A 134 -5.79 5.83 -11.39
C ASN A 134 -4.90 5.08 -10.41
N ALA A 135 -3.59 5.01 -10.72
CA ALA A 135 -2.61 4.30 -9.87
C ALA A 135 -2.53 4.88 -8.46
N ASP A 136 -2.80 6.18 -8.28
CA ASP A 136 -2.77 6.85 -6.98
C ASP A 136 -3.84 6.32 -6.02
N TRP A 137 -4.99 5.92 -6.53
CA TRP A 137 -6.02 5.27 -5.70
C TRP A 137 -5.62 3.87 -5.25
N LEU A 138 -5.02 3.10 -6.15
CA LEU A 138 -4.53 1.76 -5.83
C LEU A 138 -3.39 1.81 -4.80
N LEU A 139 -2.59 2.87 -4.83
CA LEU A 139 -1.48 3.08 -3.91
C LEU A 139 -1.90 3.78 -2.61
N GLY A 140 -3.18 4.18 -2.46
CA GLY A 140 -3.69 4.88 -1.29
C GLY A 140 -3.05 6.25 -1.09
N SER A 141 -2.65 6.92 -2.19
CA SER A 141 -2.07 8.26 -2.18
C SER A 141 -3.08 9.37 -2.47
N SER A 142 -4.27 9.03 -2.97
CA SER A 142 -5.36 9.96 -3.21
C SER A 142 -6.69 9.40 -2.67
N PRO A 143 -7.57 10.24 -2.12
CA PRO A 143 -8.89 9.81 -1.65
C PRO A 143 -9.79 9.42 -2.81
N TYR A 144 -10.71 8.47 -2.57
CA TYR A 144 -11.65 7.99 -3.59
C TYR A 144 -12.71 9.03 -3.99
N THR A 145 -12.90 10.08 -3.21
CA THR A 145 -13.81 11.21 -3.49
C THR A 145 -13.36 12.06 -4.67
N SER A 146 -12.09 11.99 -5.08
CA SER A 146 -11.58 12.67 -6.28
C SER A 146 -12.19 12.13 -7.58
N LEU A 147 -12.91 11.01 -7.53
CA LEU A 147 -13.66 10.43 -8.67
C LEU A 147 -14.72 11.37 -9.28
N GLU A 148 -15.38 12.19 -8.46
CA GLU A 148 -16.44 13.09 -8.94
C GLU A 148 -15.89 14.25 -9.78
N ASN A 149 -14.65 14.68 -9.51
CA ASN A 149 -14.06 15.84 -10.18
C ASN A 149 -13.41 15.51 -11.54
N GLU A 150 -12.92 14.29 -11.74
CA GLU A 150 -12.34 13.88 -13.03
C GLU A 150 -13.41 13.50 -14.05
N GLY A 151 -14.57 13.02 -13.62
CA GLY A 151 -15.70 12.72 -14.52
C GLY A 151 -16.35 13.94 -15.16
N GLN A 152 -16.14 15.15 -14.61
CA GLN A 152 -16.67 16.40 -15.15
C GLN A 152 -15.74 17.09 -16.14
N SER A 153 -14.50 16.67 -16.29
CA SER A 153 -13.53 17.28 -17.21
C SER A 153 -13.42 16.59 -18.58
N ILE A 154 -14.25 15.58 -18.86
CA ILE A 154 -14.26 14.82 -20.12
C ILE A 154 -15.47 15.16 -21.02
N PHE A 155 -16.27 16.20 -20.66
CA PHE A 155 -17.34 16.70 -21.53
C PHE A 155 -17.11 18.15 -21.90
#